data_7ec9848fa195bf96378a55f6d6174631
#
_entry.id   7ec9848fa195bf96378a55f6d6174631
#
_cell.length_a   1.000
_cell.length_b   1.000
_cell.length_c   1.000
_cell.angle_alpha   90.00
_cell.angle_beta   90.00
_cell.angle_gamma   90.00
#
_symmetry.space_group_name_H-M   'P 1'
#
loop_
_entity.id
_entity.type
_entity.pdbx_description
1 polymer ?
#
loop_
_entity_poly.entity_id
_entity_poly.type
_entity_poly.pdbx_seq_one_letter_code
_entity_poly.pdbx_strand_id
1 'polypeptide(L)'
;MRTGKLTATVTAGVTAALTALAVAGCSGGGTPQRGESGRSPSAAPTPTWDPVQGPPRTVPAVQKFSAADGRGWRPGKQARVVVPAGEKSPVADEAERFARELGGLRTVWGKQTVRPGDVELKLSDDGAGRADNAPVYDTADEAYTVTARGTRLTLTAPTDAGIFNATRTVLQSVRASGGVPEGTIEDRPDRAQRGFMLDIARKHFDARWIEDRIRDLAGLKLNQLQLHFSDDQAFRIESEKHPEIVSADHLTKDQVRHLVEVARGLHVTVIPEIDSPGHLGAVLKAHPDLQLRSADGRTERGAMDISQPGAAEIVDDLLREFAPLFPGKHWHLGGDEYRALADRAPAENYPQLARAAREKYGDGATIEDLATGWLNDRDKTVRAAGAQHVEAWNDGYFPDTDVEPDPHRTVAYWTGKEIGAREPAEYLRENRKVVNLNDEYLYYVLGEPNNMPYPTGERIYKQWTPGVLRGTQPVPESSSGPDRVLGARFAVWCDLAGEQTQQQVADGIRMPLRALAQKVWDRREPALSWEDFKKLANQV
;
A
#
# COMPACT_ATOMS: atom_id res chain seq x y z
N MET A 1 10.30 -7.36 -56.81
CA MET A 1 9.06 -7.19 -57.57
C MET A 1 8.12 -6.35 -56.75
N ARG A 2 8.04 -5.08 -57.06
CA ARG A 2 6.93 -4.24 -57.55
C ARG A 2 5.68 -4.37 -56.67
N THR A 3 5.43 -3.40 -55.82
CA THR A 3 4.67 -2.12 -55.93
C THR A 3 3.16 -2.28 -55.90
N GLY A 4 2.52 -1.47 -55.04
CA GLY A 4 1.09 -1.19 -55.07
C GLY A 4 0.63 -0.31 -53.93
N LYS A 5 0.82 1.01 -54.05
CA LYS A 5 0.12 2.04 -53.24
C LYS A 5 -1.29 2.21 -53.78
N LEU A 6 -2.26 2.41 -52.89
CA LEU A 6 -3.50 3.10 -53.25
C LEU A 6 -3.91 4.05 -52.11
N THR A 7 -3.83 5.31 -52.44
CA THR A 7 -4.38 6.47 -51.73
C THR A 7 -5.82 6.67 -52.19
N ALA A 8 -6.73 6.92 -51.29
CA ALA A 8 -8.04 7.49 -51.60
C ALA A 8 -8.36 8.66 -50.66
N THR A 9 -8.34 9.82 -51.26
CA THR A 9 -8.79 11.10 -50.70
C THR A 9 -10.27 11.25 -50.96
N VAL A 10 -11.09 11.60 -50.00
CA VAL A 10 -12.46 12.09 -50.22
C VAL A 10 -12.64 13.42 -49.50
N THR A 11 -12.88 14.41 -50.31
CA THR A 11 -13.25 15.79 -49.97
C THR A 11 -14.77 15.94 -50.08
N ALA A 12 -15.44 16.53 -49.13
CA ALA A 12 -16.77 17.18 -49.26
C ALA A 12 -16.92 18.11 -48.07
N GLY A 13 -17.12 19.38 -48.15
CA GLY A 13 -18.04 20.16 -48.92
C GLY A 13 -18.95 20.83 -47.90
N VAL A 14 -18.61 22.07 -47.49
CA VAL A 14 -19.39 22.98 -46.57
C VAL A 14 -20.54 23.59 -47.35
N THR A 15 -21.73 23.63 -46.79
CA THR A 15 -22.76 24.56 -47.22
C THR A 15 -23.41 25.21 -46.01
N ALA A 16 -23.23 26.50 -45.89
CA ALA A 16 -23.91 27.40 -44.97
C ALA A 16 -25.22 27.87 -45.54
N ALA A 17 -26.25 27.96 -44.76
CA ALA A 17 -27.45 28.69 -45.09
C ALA A 17 -27.77 29.70 -43.96
N LEU A 18 -27.55 30.96 -44.25
CA LEU A 18 -28.09 32.10 -43.50
C LEU A 18 -29.52 32.34 -43.95
N THR A 19 -30.42 32.56 -42.98
CA THR A 19 -31.71 33.23 -43.23
C THR A 19 -31.89 34.33 -42.18
N ALA A 20 -31.80 35.55 -42.63
CA ALA A 20 -32.18 36.74 -41.88
C ALA A 20 -33.67 37.08 -42.20
N LEU A 21 -34.44 37.48 -41.22
CA LEU A 21 -35.69 38.23 -41.44
C LEU A 21 -35.80 39.38 -40.45
N ALA A 22 -36.16 40.51 -41.04
CA ALA A 22 -36.14 41.83 -40.45
C ALA A 22 -37.47 42.22 -39.76
N VAL A 23 -37.27 43.04 -38.83
CA VAL A 23 -38.01 44.09 -38.13
C VAL A 23 -39.31 44.63 -38.79
N ALA A 24 -40.34 44.84 -37.99
CA ALA A 24 -41.27 45.98 -38.12
C ALA A 24 -41.71 46.43 -36.70
N GLY A 25 -41.45 47.69 -36.40
CA GLY A 25 -41.82 48.32 -35.16
C GLY A 25 -43.21 48.93 -35.24
N CYS A 26 -43.76 49.21 -34.08
CA CYS A 26 -44.74 50.30 -33.88
C CYS A 26 -44.70 50.84 -32.45
N SER A 27 -44.59 52.12 -32.37
CA SER A 27 -44.58 52.99 -31.21
C SER A 27 -45.93 53.10 -30.49
N GLY A 28 -45.90 53.21 -29.16
CA GLY A 28 -47.03 53.60 -28.35
C GLY A 28 -46.60 53.92 -26.92
N GLY A 29 -46.64 55.19 -26.56
CA GLY A 29 -46.20 55.71 -25.27
C GLY A 29 -47.20 55.43 -24.13
N GLY A 30 -46.70 55.40 -22.92
CA GLY A 30 -47.41 55.29 -21.67
C GLY A 30 -46.52 55.43 -20.47
N THR A 31 -46.70 56.47 -19.70
CA THR A 31 -45.98 56.93 -18.51
C THR A 31 -46.01 55.94 -17.33
N PRO A 32 -45.08 56.04 -16.38
CA PRO A 32 -44.72 54.97 -15.46
C PRO A 32 -45.55 54.92 -14.19
N GLN A 33 -46.01 53.74 -13.80
CA GLN A 33 -46.47 53.48 -12.43
C GLN A 33 -45.42 52.66 -11.68
N ARG A 34 -44.94 53.22 -10.55
CA ARG A 34 -44.14 52.56 -9.54
C ARG A 34 -44.93 51.39 -8.94
N GLY A 35 -44.39 50.22 -9.06
CA GLY A 35 -44.77 49.03 -8.33
C GLY A 35 -43.54 48.30 -7.85
N GLU A 36 -43.14 48.49 -6.59
CA GLU A 36 -42.17 47.64 -5.90
C GLU A 36 -42.80 46.26 -5.71
N SER A 37 -42.41 45.30 -6.54
CA SER A 37 -42.63 43.89 -6.24
C SER A 37 -41.32 43.28 -5.85
N GLY A 38 -41.14 43.03 -4.54
CA GLY A 38 -40.06 42.26 -3.99
C GLY A 38 -39.96 40.89 -4.67
N ARG A 39 -38.96 40.71 -5.49
CA ARG A 39 -38.58 39.38 -5.96
C ARG A 39 -37.99 38.62 -4.78
N SER A 40 -38.77 37.72 -4.18
CA SER A 40 -38.24 36.64 -3.37
C SER A 40 -37.12 35.93 -4.14
N PRO A 41 -35.99 35.60 -3.50
CA PRO A 41 -34.96 34.86 -4.19
C PRO A 41 -35.53 33.55 -4.70
N SER A 42 -35.48 33.36 -6.03
CA SER A 42 -35.90 32.13 -6.68
C SER A 42 -35.21 30.96 -6.00
N ALA A 43 -35.97 30.06 -5.39
CA ALA A 43 -35.42 28.84 -4.83
C ALA A 43 -34.64 28.10 -5.92
N ALA A 44 -33.41 27.68 -5.59
CA ALA A 44 -32.61 26.90 -6.52
C ALA A 44 -33.41 25.67 -6.96
N PRO A 45 -33.36 25.29 -8.26
CA PRO A 45 -34.12 24.17 -8.76
C PRO A 45 -33.81 22.91 -7.94
N THR A 46 -34.86 22.26 -7.44
CA THR A 46 -34.74 21.00 -6.71
C THR A 46 -34.17 19.94 -7.64
N PRO A 47 -33.16 19.19 -7.21
CA PRO A 47 -32.58 18.11 -8.01
C PRO A 47 -33.64 17.08 -8.42
N THR A 48 -33.56 16.59 -9.65
CA THR A 48 -34.57 15.69 -10.25
C THR A 48 -34.19 14.20 -10.14
N TRP A 49 -33.03 13.85 -9.54
CA TRP A 49 -32.64 12.45 -9.37
C TRP A 49 -33.29 11.79 -8.16
N ASP A 50 -33.43 10.46 -8.23
CA ASP A 50 -33.88 9.66 -7.09
C ASP A 50 -32.87 9.72 -5.95
N PRO A 51 -33.31 9.70 -4.67
CA PRO A 51 -32.42 9.68 -3.52
C PRO A 51 -31.42 8.52 -3.59
N VAL A 52 -30.17 8.76 -3.16
CA VAL A 52 -29.19 7.70 -2.94
C VAL A 52 -29.59 6.97 -1.67
N GLN A 53 -29.97 5.70 -1.80
CA GLN A 53 -30.51 4.90 -0.71
C GLN A 53 -29.46 4.11 0.06
N GLY A 54 -29.71 3.90 1.36
CA GLY A 54 -28.89 3.04 2.23
C GLY A 54 -27.55 3.66 2.63
N PRO A 55 -26.69 2.89 3.32
CA PRO A 55 -25.36 3.32 3.69
C PRO A 55 -24.43 3.37 2.47
N PRO A 56 -23.30 4.12 2.56
CA PRO A 56 -22.29 4.12 1.51
C PRO A 56 -21.79 2.72 1.18
N ARG A 57 -21.73 2.39 -0.10
CA ARG A 57 -21.29 1.08 -0.57
C ARG A 57 -19.82 1.15 -1.00
N THR A 58 -18.94 0.70 -0.13
CA THR A 58 -17.47 0.81 -0.30
C THR A 58 -16.74 -0.45 0.17
N VAL A 59 -15.53 -0.66 -0.34
CA VAL A 59 -14.57 -1.68 0.11
C VAL A 59 -13.22 -0.99 0.36
N PRO A 60 -12.77 -0.92 1.61
CA PRO A 60 -13.45 -1.35 2.83
C PRO A 60 -14.73 -0.55 3.12
N ALA A 61 -15.65 -1.18 3.87
CA ALA A 61 -16.85 -0.53 4.35
C ALA A 61 -16.50 0.59 5.35
N VAL A 62 -17.25 1.68 5.32
CA VAL A 62 -17.06 2.77 6.29
C VAL A 62 -17.48 2.32 7.68
N GLN A 63 -16.77 2.78 8.71
CA GLN A 63 -17.03 2.35 10.09
C GLN A 63 -18.29 2.97 10.69
N LYS A 64 -18.62 4.21 10.32
CA LYS A 64 -19.79 4.90 10.87
C LYS A 64 -20.47 5.75 9.80
N PHE A 65 -21.77 5.58 9.68
CA PHE A 65 -22.63 6.40 8.85
C PHE A 65 -23.86 6.84 9.63
N SER A 66 -24.05 8.16 9.74
CA SER A 66 -25.23 8.77 10.34
C SER A 66 -26.11 9.31 9.23
N ALA A 67 -27.16 8.56 8.91
CA ALA A 67 -28.11 8.93 7.85
C ALA A 67 -28.88 10.22 8.22
N ALA A 68 -29.29 10.97 7.20
CA ALA A 68 -30.18 12.11 7.33
C ALA A 68 -31.21 12.11 6.20
N ASP A 69 -32.26 12.88 6.41
CA ASP A 69 -33.30 13.06 5.37
C ASP A 69 -32.74 13.91 4.23
N GLY A 70 -32.94 13.45 3.00
CA GLY A 70 -32.49 14.16 1.81
C GLY A 70 -32.25 13.23 0.62
N ARG A 71 -31.77 13.84 -0.48
CA ARG A 71 -31.53 13.10 -1.73
C ARG A 71 -30.10 12.58 -1.88
N GLY A 72 -29.21 13.00 -0.98
CA GLY A 72 -27.78 12.74 -1.12
C GLY A 72 -27.15 13.58 -2.23
N TRP A 73 -25.87 13.34 -2.45
CA TRP A 73 -25.08 14.02 -3.45
C TRP A 73 -24.80 13.11 -4.67
N ARG A 74 -24.87 13.67 -5.87
CA ARG A 74 -24.45 13.04 -7.12
C ARG A 74 -23.56 13.99 -7.91
N PRO A 75 -22.50 13.49 -8.58
CA PRO A 75 -21.67 14.33 -9.43
C PRO A 75 -22.48 14.84 -10.63
N GLY A 76 -22.60 16.15 -10.76
CA GLY A 76 -23.22 16.81 -11.91
C GLY A 76 -22.16 17.33 -12.88
N LYS A 77 -22.51 17.49 -14.17
CA LYS A 77 -21.58 18.00 -15.21
C LYS A 77 -20.98 19.37 -14.90
N GLN A 78 -21.65 20.19 -14.07
CA GLN A 78 -21.18 21.52 -13.67
C GLN A 78 -20.65 21.56 -12.24
N ALA A 79 -20.58 20.42 -11.57
CA ALA A 79 -19.98 20.32 -10.25
C ALA A 79 -18.51 20.73 -10.28
N ARG A 80 -18.04 21.27 -9.17
CA ARG A 80 -16.64 21.69 -9.00
C ARG A 80 -16.05 21.04 -7.76
N VAL A 81 -14.75 20.84 -7.77
CA VAL A 81 -13.98 20.56 -6.56
C VAL A 81 -13.46 21.89 -6.03
N VAL A 82 -13.88 22.27 -4.83
CA VAL A 82 -13.57 23.57 -4.20
C VAL A 82 -12.56 23.36 -3.09
N VAL A 83 -11.42 24.08 -3.14
CA VAL A 83 -10.39 24.06 -2.11
C VAL A 83 -10.26 25.47 -1.51
N PRO A 84 -10.92 25.75 -0.36
CA PRO A 84 -10.95 27.08 0.23
C PRO A 84 -9.57 27.63 0.63
N ALA A 85 -8.64 26.75 1.01
CA ALA A 85 -7.27 27.09 1.38
C ALA A 85 -6.39 27.53 0.19
N GLY A 86 -6.87 27.37 -1.05
CA GLY A 86 -6.16 27.79 -2.27
C GLY A 86 -5.25 26.71 -2.85
N GLU A 87 -4.59 27.07 -3.97
CA GLU A 87 -3.76 26.18 -4.79
C GLU A 87 -2.49 25.67 -4.08
N LYS A 88 -2.02 26.39 -3.07
CA LYS A 88 -0.86 25.99 -2.26
C LYS A 88 -1.23 25.12 -1.06
N SER A 89 -2.48 24.69 -0.98
CA SER A 89 -2.94 23.79 0.08
C SER A 89 -2.25 22.41 -0.03
N PRO A 90 -1.94 21.75 1.09
CA PRO A 90 -1.43 20.38 1.08
C PRO A 90 -2.33 19.39 0.34
N VAL A 91 -3.64 19.68 0.18
CA VAL A 91 -4.61 18.83 -0.53
C VAL A 91 -4.81 19.19 -2.01
N ALA A 92 -3.92 19.98 -2.59
CA ALA A 92 -4.06 20.41 -3.99
C ALA A 92 -4.00 19.23 -4.97
N ASP A 93 -3.04 18.33 -4.77
CA ASP A 93 -2.84 17.14 -5.62
C ASP A 93 -4.04 16.19 -5.52
N GLU A 94 -4.58 15.99 -4.30
CA GLU A 94 -5.79 15.19 -4.05
C GLU A 94 -7.01 15.81 -4.74
N ALA A 95 -7.15 17.12 -4.69
CA ALA A 95 -8.27 17.82 -5.32
C ALA A 95 -8.25 17.69 -6.85
N GLU A 96 -7.09 17.86 -7.47
CA GLU A 96 -6.93 17.70 -8.92
C GLU A 96 -7.14 16.26 -9.37
N ARG A 97 -6.57 15.30 -8.65
CA ARG A 97 -6.76 13.87 -8.91
C ARG A 97 -8.22 13.49 -8.80
N PHE A 98 -8.86 13.86 -7.69
CA PHE A 98 -10.26 13.58 -7.44
C PHE A 98 -11.17 14.20 -8.50
N ALA A 99 -10.90 15.44 -8.91
CA ALA A 99 -11.64 16.11 -9.98
C ALA A 99 -11.54 15.33 -11.32
N ARG A 100 -10.34 14.85 -11.67
CA ARG A 100 -10.13 14.01 -12.86
C ARG A 100 -10.91 12.69 -12.78
N GLU A 101 -10.84 12.01 -11.64
CA GLU A 101 -11.47 10.69 -11.40
C GLU A 101 -13.00 10.76 -11.33
N LEU A 102 -13.58 11.91 -10.96
CA LEU A 102 -15.01 12.19 -11.02
C LEU A 102 -15.52 12.60 -12.41
N GLY A 103 -14.73 12.37 -13.46
CA GLY A 103 -15.14 12.65 -14.84
C GLY A 103 -14.68 14.01 -15.36
N GLY A 104 -13.57 14.55 -14.81
CA GLY A 104 -12.96 15.79 -15.29
C GLY A 104 -13.65 17.04 -14.77
N LEU A 105 -14.06 17.05 -13.50
CA LEU A 105 -14.61 18.23 -12.85
C LEU A 105 -13.56 19.36 -12.80
N ARG A 106 -14.03 20.60 -12.76
CA ARG A 106 -13.14 21.75 -12.58
C ARG A 106 -12.77 21.92 -11.11
N THR A 107 -11.47 22.04 -10.80
CA THR A 107 -11.00 22.49 -9.50
C THR A 107 -11.03 24.01 -9.42
N VAL A 108 -11.44 24.56 -8.28
CA VAL A 108 -11.48 25.99 -8.01
C VAL A 108 -10.84 26.30 -6.65
N TRP A 109 -10.01 27.31 -6.60
CA TRP A 109 -9.13 27.65 -5.52
C TRP A 109 -9.59 28.88 -4.75
N GLY A 110 -9.28 28.92 -3.46
CA GLY A 110 -9.62 30.03 -2.56
C GLY A 110 -11.07 30.03 -2.11
N LYS A 111 -11.43 31.02 -1.28
CA LYS A 111 -12.77 31.17 -0.74
C LYS A 111 -13.78 31.45 -1.87
N GLN A 112 -14.57 30.46 -2.21
CA GLN A 112 -15.60 30.49 -3.23
C GLN A 112 -16.98 30.18 -2.63
N THR A 113 -18.05 30.73 -3.23
CA THR A 113 -19.39 30.27 -2.90
C THR A 113 -19.56 28.84 -3.38
N VAL A 114 -19.79 27.91 -2.46
CA VAL A 114 -20.09 26.51 -2.75
C VAL A 114 -21.52 26.41 -3.27
N ARG A 115 -21.67 25.85 -4.48
CA ARG A 115 -22.95 25.73 -5.21
C ARG A 115 -23.56 24.33 -4.99
N PRO A 116 -24.84 24.14 -5.26
CA PRO A 116 -25.38 22.78 -5.37
C PRO A 116 -24.61 21.93 -6.37
N GLY A 117 -24.25 20.71 -5.98
CA GLY A 117 -23.42 19.78 -6.76
C GLY A 117 -21.92 19.85 -6.48
N ASP A 118 -21.41 20.95 -5.92
CA ASP A 118 -19.98 21.09 -5.61
C ASP A 118 -19.53 20.13 -4.51
N VAL A 119 -18.23 19.80 -4.55
CA VAL A 119 -17.49 19.09 -3.48
C VAL A 119 -16.46 20.02 -2.90
N GLU A 120 -16.47 20.19 -1.59
CA GLU A 120 -15.52 21.03 -0.87
C GLU A 120 -14.52 20.16 -0.09
N LEU A 121 -13.22 20.39 -0.28
CA LEU A 121 -12.13 19.72 0.44
C LEU A 121 -11.53 20.67 1.46
N LYS A 122 -11.48 20.22 2.72
CA LYS A 122 -10.96 21.01 3.86
C LYS A 122 -10.04 20.17 4.72
N LEU A 123 -8.94 20.76 5.17
CA LEU A 123 -8.27 20.29 6.36
C LEU A 123 -9.03 20.79 7.60
N SER A 124 -9.06 19.99 8.67
CA SER A 124 -9.60 20.44 9.97
C SER A 124 -8.71 21.53 10.57
N ASP A 125 -9.29 22.40 11.39
CA ASP A 125 -8.56 23.55 11.97
C ASP A 125 -7.38 23.12 12.84
N ASP A 126 -7.38 21.89 13.37
CA ASP A 126 -6.31 21.29 14.16
C ASP A 126 -5.23 20.59 13.29
N GLY A 127 -5.45 20.51 11.99
CA GLY A 127 -4.59 19.79 11.04
C GLY A 127 -3.47 20.67 10.48
N ALA A 128 -2.26 20.51 10.96
CA ALA A 128 -1.08 20.91 10.19
C ALA A 128 -0.92 19.89 9.06
N GLY A 129 -1.41 20.20 7.87
CA GLY A 129 -1.27 19.33 6.71
C GLY A 129 0.18 18.82 6.60
N ARG A 130 0.37 17.51 6.56
CA ARG A 130 1.70 16.93 6.47
C ARG A 130 2.29 17.20 5.09
N ALA A 131 3.39 17.95 5.08
CA ALA A 131 4.15 18.24 3.88
C ALA A 131 5.41 17.35 3.72
N ASP A 132 5.67 16.46 4.71
CA ASP A 132 6.83 15.57 4.66
C ASP A 132 6.43 14.19 4.11
N ASN A 133 7.37 13.56 3.40
CA ASN A 133 7.17 12.25 2.77
C ASN A 133 7.25 11.08 3.77
N ALA A 134 7.06 11.32 5.06
CA ALA A 134 7.10 10.27 6.07
C ALA A 134 5.86 9.38 5.95
N PRO A 135 6.00 8.06 6.17
CA PRO A 135 4.85 7.15 6.21
C PRO A 135 3.82 7.63 7.24
N VAL A 136 2.55 7.60 6.86
CA VAL A 136 1.45 7.88 7.78
C VAL A 136 1.13 6.58 8.51
N TYR A 137 1.60 6.45 9.74
CA TYR A 137 1.32 5.28 10.59
C TYR A 137 0.57 5.65 11.88
N ASP A 138 -0.01 6.83 11.91
CA ASP A 138 -1.02 7.19 12.90
C ASP A 138 -2.40 7.12 12.24
N THR A 139 -3.25 6.24 12.76
CA THR A 139 -4.62 6.06 12.24
C THR A 139 -5.48 7.31 12.40
N ALA A 140 -5.13 8.21 13.32
CA ALA A 140 -5.78 9.49 13.48
C ALA A 140 -5.49 10.44 12.32
N ASP A 141 -4.27 10.42 11.78
CA ASP A 141 -3.88 11.21 10.61
C ASP A 141 -4.65 10.79 9.34
N GLU A 142 -5.05 9.53 9.26
CA GLU A 142 -5.82 8.98 8.13
C GLU A 142 -7.35 9.09 8.32
N ALA A 143 -7.80 9.64 9.45
CA ALA A 143 -9.22 9.82 9.73
C ALA A 143 -9.85 10.87 8.80
N TYR A 144 -11.14 10.73 8.52
CA TYR A 144 -11.87 11.68 7.70
C TYR A 144 -13.36 11.72 8.01
N THR A 145 -14.00 12.80 7.60
CA THR A 145 -15.45 12.98 7.60
C THR A 145 -15.91 13.34 6.19
N VAL A 146 -16.98 12.67 5.73
CA VAL A 146 -17.69 13.04 4.50
C VAL A 146 -19.11 13.42 4.86
N THR A 147 -19.52 14.67 4.57
CA THR A 147 -20.86 15.15 4.84
C THR A 147 -21.58 15.48 3.55
N ALA A 148 -22.67 14.77 3.26
CA ALA A 148 -23.61 15.08 2.19
C ALA A 148 -24.83 15.80 2.76
N ARG A 149 -25.05 17.05 2.35
CA ARG A 149 -26.16 17.89 2.81
C ARG A 149 -26.71 18.74 1.68
N GLY A 150 -27.99 18.53 1.36
CA GLY A 150 -28.72 19.38 0.42
C GLY A 150 -27.99 19.56 -0.92
N THR A 151 -27.53 18.49 -1.53
CA THR A 151 -26.78 18.45 -2.81
C THR A 151 -25.34 18.96 -2.76
N ARG A 152 -24.79 19.26 -1.60
CA ARG A 152 -23.36 19.59 -1.40
C ARG A 152 -22.64 18.43 -0.73
N LEU A 153 -21.36 18.31 -1.04
CA LEU A 153 -20.48 17.33 -0.40
C LEU A 153 -19.31 18.06 0.23
N THR A 154 -19.00 17.74 1.49
CA THR A 154 -17.81 18.27 2.16
C THR A 154 -16.96 17.10 2.67
N LEU A 155 -15.69 17.11 2.32
CA LEU A 155 -14.65 16.19 2.81
C LEU A 155 -13.77 16.96 3.78
N THR A 156 -13.62 16.46 5.00
CA THR A 156 -12.79 17.08 6.03
C THR A 156 -11.87 16.02 6.64
N ALA A 157 -10.60 16.35 6.84
CA ALA A 157 -9.62 15.48 7.47
C ALA A 157 -8.51 16.31 8.12
N PRO A 158 -7.72 15.74 9.06
CA PRO A 158 -6.56 16.39 9.64
C PRO A 158 -5.38 16.49 8.67
N THR A 159 -5.29 15.59 7.67
CA THR A 159 -4.17 15.51 6.73
C THR A 159 -4.65 15.30 5.28
N ASP A 160 -3.73 15.46 4.33
CA ASP A 160 -3.90 15.09 2.92
C ASP A 160 -4.22 13.60 2.73
N ALA A 161 -3.58 12.70 3.51
CA ALA A 161 -3.87 11.27 3.51
C ALA A 161 -5.30 10.96 3.92
N GLY A 162 -5.83 11.65 4.94
CA GLY A 162 -7.24 11.55 5.32
C GLY A 162 -8.19 12.05 4.22
N ILE A 163 -7.86 13.17 3.55
CA ILE A 163 -8.61 13.66 2.38
C ILE A 163 -8.54 12.64 1.24
N PHE A 164 -7.36 12.06 0.97
CA PHE A 164 -7.22 11.00 -0.02
C PHE A 164 -8.17 9.84 0.25
N ASN A 165 -8.18 9.30 1.49
CA ASN A 165 -9.08 8.22 1.90
C ASN A 165 -10.57 8.59 1.74
N ALA A 166 -10.94 9.83 2.07
CA ALA A 166 -12.29 10.35 1.84
C ALA A 166 -12.66 10.35 0.36
N THR A 167 -11.73 10.74 -0.53
CA THR A 167 -11.98 10.71 -1.99
C THR A 167 -12.20 9.29 -2.49
N ARG A 168 -11.44 8.28 -1.98
CA ARG A 168 -11.64 6.86 -2.33
C ARG A 168 -13.03 6.39 -1.95
N THR A 169 -13.50 6.75 -0.74
CA THR A 169 -14.87 6.45 -0.28
C THR A 169 -15.92 7.04 -1.21
N VAL A 170 -15.79 8.32 -1.58
CA VAL A 170 -16.74 8.98 -2.49
C VAL A 170 -16.75 8.33 -3.86
N LEU A 171 -15.58 8.06 -4.45
CA LEU A 171 -15.48 7.43 -5.78
C LEU A 171 -16.11 6.05 -5.81
N GLN A 172 -15.86 5.23 -4.80
CA GLN A 172 -16.46 3.90 -4.70
C GLN A 172 -17.98 3.99 -4.51
N SER A 173 -18.49 4.89 -3.65
CA SER A 173 -19.91 5.13 -3.47
C SER A 173 -20.59 5.60 -4.77
N VAL A 174 -19.93 6.47 -5.54
CA VAL A 174 -20.40 6.90 -6.85
C VAL A 174 -20.46 5.73 -7.83
N ARG A 175 -19.42 4.89 -7.89
CA ARG A 175 -19.41 3.71 -8.78
C ARG A 175 -20.51 2.71 -8.44
N ALA A 176 -20.72 2.44 -7.14
CA ALA A 176 -21.68 1.44 -6.67
C ALA A 176 -23.13 1.94 -6.65
N SER A 177 -23.37 3.23 -6.42
CA SER A 177 -24.71 3.79 -6.15
C SER A 177 -25.02 5.07 -6.92
N GLY A 178 -24.11 5.54 -7.76
CA GLY A 178 -24.25 6.78 -8.52
C GLY A 178 -24.11 8.05 -7.68
N GLY A 179 -23.76 7.96 -6.39
CA GLY A 179 -23.64 9.12 -5.51
C GLY A 179 -23.32 8.76 -4.06
N VAL A 180 -23.39 9.74 -3.18
CA VAL A 180 -23.21 9.60 -1.73
C VAL A 180 -24.56 9.85 -1.04
N PRO A 181 -25.05 8.95 -0.16
CA PRO A 181 -26.31 9.14 0.55
C PRO A 181 -26.25 10.34 1.48
N GLU A 182 -27.42 10.96 1.72
CA GLU A 182 -27.55 12.10 2.64
C GLU A 182 -27.19 11.68 4.05
N GLY A 183 -26.28 12.42 4.68
CA GLY A 183 -25.80 12.09 6.02
C GLY A 183 -24.33 12.43 6.22
N THR A 184 -23.77 11.84 7.26
CA THR A 184 -22.35 12.02 7.63
C THR A 184 -21.68 10.67 7.79
N ILE A 185 -20.55 10.49 7.13
CA ILE A 185 -19.59 9.39 7.29
C ILE A 185 -18.48 9.90 8.22
N GLU A 186 -18.15 9.12 9.25
CA GLU A 186 -16.96 9.31 10.08
C GLU A 186 -16.18 8.01 10.02
N ASP A 187 -14.93 8.05 9.55
CA ASP A 187 -14.18 6.84 9.22
C ASP A 187 -12.68 7.01 9.43
N ARG A 188 -12.01 5.90 9.75
CA ARG A 188 -10.56 5.81 9.91
C ARG A 188 -10.12 4.35 9.87
N PRO A 189 -8.86 4.02 9.56
CA PRO A 189 -8.39 2.64 9.66
C PRO A 189 -8.27 2.18 11.12
N ASP A 190 -8.54 0.90 11.37
CA ASP A 190 -8.24 0.27 12.67
C ASP A 190 -6.75 -0.05 12.80
N ARG A 191 -6.08 -0.36 11.69
CA ARG A 191 -4.65 -0.73 11.66
C ARG A 191 -3.85 0.28 10.85
N ALA A 192 -2.69 0.67 11.40
CA ALA A 192 -1.81 1.66 10.80
C ALA A 192 -1.08 1.13 9.56
N GLN A 193 -0.72 -0.15 9.53
CA GLN A 193 0.01 -0.78 8.44
C GLN A 193 -0.88 -1.77 7.68
N ARG A 194 -1.09 -1.51 6.39
CA ARG A 194 -2.02 -2.26 5.56
C ARG A 194 -1.40 -2.40 4.18
N GLY A 195 -1.03 -3.62 3.79
CA GLY A 195 -0.21 -3.68 2.60
C GLY A 195 -0.21 -4.98 1.81
N PHE A 196 0.71 -4.96 0.87
CA PHE A 196 1.01 -6.01 -0.06
C PHE A 196 2.53 -6.19 -0.14
N MET A 197 2.99 -7.43 -0.18
CA MET A 197 4.36 -7.82 -0.42
C MET A 197 4.45 -8.57 -1.74
N LEU A 198 5.47 -8.27 -2.55
CA LEU A 198 5.69 -8.89 -3.85
C LEU A 198 7.13 -9.36 -3.98
N ASP A 199 7.30 -10.63 -4.21
CA ASP A 199 8.58 -11.23 -4.61
C ASP A 199 8.84 -10.97 -6.10
N ILE A 200 9.67 -9.97 -6.37
CA ILE A 200 10.13 -9.67 -7.72
C ILE A 200 11.47 -10.33 -8.05
N ALA A 201 12.13 -10.91 -7.03
CA ALA A 201 13.42 -11.59 -7.22
C ALA A 201 13.25 -12.91 -7.95
N ARG A 202 12.36 -13.80 -7.46
CA ARG A 202 12.13 -15.10 -8.11
C ARG A 202 11.40 -14.96 -9.45
N LYS A 203 10.49 -14.00 -9.58
CA LYS A 203 9.78 -13.69 -10.82
C LYS A 203 9.93 -12.23 -11.20
N HIS A 204 10.30 -11.96 -12.44
CA HIS A 204 10.30 -10.59 -12.96
C HIS A 204 8.88 -10.09 -13.15
N PHE A 205 8.61 -8.86 -12.67
CA PHE A 205 7.39 -8.10 -12.92
C PHE A 205 7.75 -6.77 -13.58
N ASP A 206 7.02 -6.41 -14.63
CA ASP A 206 7.21 -5.13 -15.31
C ASP A 206 6.88 -3.96 -14.39
N ALA A 207 7.63 -2.86 -14.51
CA ALA A 207 7.38 -1.63 -13.73
C ALA A 207 5.93 -1.15 -13.85
N ARG A 208 5.32 -1.25 -15.05
CA ARG A 208 3.91 -0.91 -15.27
C ARG A 208 2.97 -1.80 -14.47
N TRP A 209 3.23 -3.11 -14.42
CA TRP A 209 2.41 -4.03 -13.62
C TRP A 209 2.47 -3.68 -12.13
N ILE A 210 3.66 -3.32 -11.63
CA ILE A 210 3.84 -2.88 -10.24
C ILE A 210 3.09 -1.56 -10.00
N GLU A 211 3.16 -0.61 -10.93
CA GLU A 211 2.41 0.66 -10.86
C GLU A 211 0.89 0.41 -10.78
N ASP A 212 0.37 -0.51 -11.59
CA ASP A 212 -1.05 -0.87 -11.54
C ASP A 212 -1.43 -1.44 -10.16
N ARG A 213 -0.55 -2.23 -9.53
CA ARG A 213 -0.79 -2.72 -8.15
C ARG A 213 -0.76 -1.59 -7.12
N ILE A 214 0.16 -0.63 -7.24
CA ILE A 214 0.16 0.57 -6.38
C ILE A 214 -1.19 1.30 -6.46
N ARG A 215 -1.75 1.45 -7.65
CA ARG A 215 -3.07 2.08 -7.86
C ARG A 215 -4.22 1.26 -7.25
N ASP A 216 -4.16 -0.07 -7.38
CA ASP A 216 -5.15 -0.98 -6.77
C ASP A 216 -5.10 -0.89 -5.23
N LEU A 217 -3.91 -0.91 -4.64
CA LEU A 217 -3.71 -0.75 -3.19
C LEU A 217 -4.31 0.57 -2.70
N ALA A 218 -3.95 1.66 -3.34
CA ALA A 218 -4.46 2.99 -3.02
C ALA A 218 -5.99 3.07 -3.13
N GLY A 219 -6.58 2.45 -4.15
CA GLY A 219 -8.02 2.33 -4.33
C GLY A 219 -8.72 1.62 -3.17
N LEU A 220 -8.04 0.68 -2.52
CA LEU A 220 -8.50 -0.08 -1.36
C LEU A 220 -8.06 0.53 -0.02
N LYS A 221 -7.44 1.72 -0.01
CA LYS A 221 -6.89 2.38 1.18
C LYS A 221 -5.81 1.53 1.89
N LEU A 222 -5.11 0.67 1.14
CA LEU A 222 -3.89 0.03 1.59
C LEU A 222 -2.73 0.99 1.38
N ASN A 223 -1.79 1.05 2.35
CA ASN A 223 -0.77 2.10 2.41
C ASN A 223 0.68 1.59 2.32
N GLN A 224 0.88 0.30 2.00
CA GLN A 224 2.23 -0.27 1.90
C GLN A 224 2.36 -1.21 0.70
N LEU A 225 3.52 -1.12 0.02
CA LEU A 225 4.02 -2.10 -0.93
C LEU A 225 5.44 -2.50 -0.54
N GLN A 226 5.65 -3.73 -0.08
CA GLN A 226 6.97 -4.31 0.15
C GLN A 226 7.45 -4.98 -1.14
N LEU A 227 8.68 -4.70 -1.55
CA LEU A 227 9.32 -5.31 -2.72
C LEU A 227 10.54 -6.10 -2.28
N HIS A 228 10.47 -7.41 -2.45
CA HIS A 228 11.57 -8.34 -2.23
C HIS A 228 12.44 -8.36 -3.50
N PHE A 229 13.54 -7.57 -3.49
CA PHE A 229 14.36 -7.28 -4.67
C PHE A 229 15.40 -8.34 -4.98
N SER A 230 15.79 -9.11 -3.96
CA SER A 230 16.91 -10.04 -4.06
C SER A 230 16.58 -11.38 -3.42
N ASP A 231 17.03 -12.45 -4.08
CA ASP A 231 16.93 -13.82 -3.60
C ASP A 231 18.00 -14.70 -4.28
N ASP A 232 17.94 -16.01 -4.08
CA ASP A 232 18.82 -16.98 -4.71
C ASP A 232 18.81 -16.92 -6.24
N GLN A 233 17.64 -16.60 -6.83
CA GLN A 233 17.43 -16.67 -8.27
C GLN A 233 17.89 -15.41 -8.99
N ALA A 234 17.66 -14.23 -8.38
CA ALA A 234 17.99 -12.97 -9.04
C ALA A 234 18.14 -11.81 -8.05
N PHE A 235 18.83 -10.77 -8.53
CA PHE A 235 18.93 -9.45 -7.93
C PHE A 235 18.31 -8.44 -8.92
N ARG A 236 17.16 -7.85 -8.57
CA ARG A 236 16.32 -7.16 -9.56
C ARG A 236 16.18 -5.66 -9.36
N ILE A 237 17.22 -5.04 -8.85
CA ILE A 237 17.35 -3.58 -8.84
C ILE A 237 18.74 -3.21 -9.38
N GLU A 238 18.80 -2.18 -10.23
CA GLU A 238 20.05 -1.66 -10.77
C GLU A 238 20.97 -1.19 -9.65
N SER A 239 22.23 -1.66 -9.66
CA SER A 239 23.28 -1.22 -8.75
C SER A 239 24.47 -0.68 -9.55
N GLU A 240 24.98 0.47 -9.13
CA GLU A 240 26.20 1.09 -9.66
C GLU A 240 27.42 0.62 -8.88
N LYS A 241 27.23 0.29 -7.60
CA LYS A 241 28.31 -0.21 -6.74
C LYS A 241 28.67 -1.65 -7.03
N HIS A 242 27.65 -2.47 -7.28
CA HIS A 242 27.76 -3.90 -7.50
C HIS A 242 27.04 -4.33 -8.79
N PRO A 243 27.46 -3.81 -9.97
CA PRO A 243 26.80 -4.17 -11.23
C PRO A 243 26.93 -5.66 -11.57
N GLU A 244 27.91 -6.35 -11.02
CA GLU A 244 28.19 -7.77 -11.23
C GLU A 244 27.11 -8.71 -10.64
N ILE A 245 26.34 -8.25 -9.65
CA ILE A 245 25.26 -9.05 -9.04
C ILE A 245 23.93 -8.86 -9.74
N VAL A 246 23.77 -7.80 -10.55
CA VAL A 246 22.48 -7.40 -11.14
C VAL A 246 22.06 -8.39 -12.21
N SER A 247 20.84 -8.89 -12.12
CA SER A 247 20.29 -9.82 -13.11
C SER A 247 19.91 -9.10 -14.40
N ALA A 248 19.86 -9.84 -15.54
CA ALA A 248 19.54 -9.26 -16.84
C ALA A 248 18.17 -8.55 -16.86
N ASP A 249 17.16 -9.20 -16.28
CA ASP A 249 15.84 -8.61 -16.09
C ASP A 249 15.77 -7.94 -14.71
N HIS A 250 15.85 -6.63 -14.65
CA HIS A 250 15.83 -5.85 -13.42
C HIS A 250 15.09 -4.52 -13.61
N LEU A 251 14.72 -3.88 -12.52
CA LEU A 251 14.23 -2.52 -12.52
C LEU A 251 15.41 -1.54 -12.51
N THR A 252 15.41 -0.59 -13.44
CA THR A 252 16.38 0.52 -13.38
C THR A 252 16.06 1.41 -12.19
N LYS A 253 17.06 2.15 -11.71
CA LYS A 253 16.85 3.16 -10.65
C LYS A 253 15.81 4.21 -11.04
N ASP A 254 15.72 4.56 -12.33
CA ASP A 254 14.70 5.50 -12.81
C ASP A 254 13.29 4.90 -12.76
N GLN A 255 13.12 3.63 -13.09
CA GLN A 255 11.85 2.92 -12.90
C GLN A 255 11.46 2.86 -11.42
N VAL A 256 12.40 2.57 -10.53
CA VAL A 256 12.15 2.55 -9.09
C VAL A 256 11.77 3.95 -8.57
N ARG A 257 12.48 5.01 -8.98
CA ARG A 257 12.11 6.40 -8.62
C ARG A 257 10.70 6.75 -9.08
N HIS A 258 10.35 6.35 -10.32
CA HIS A 258 8.99 6.57 -10.83
C HIS A 258 7.93 5.83 -10.00
N LEU A 259 8.15 4.56 -9.68
CA LEU A 259 7.22 3.77 -8.85
C LEU A 259 7.05 4.37 -7.46
N VAL A 260 8.15 4.80 -6.84
CA VAL A 260 8.15 5.45 -5.52
C VAL A 260 7.39 6.79 -5.57
N GLU A 261 7.58 7.59 -6.63
CA GLU A 261 6.87 8.86 -6.79
C GLU A 261 5.36 8.65 -7.01
N VAL A 262 4.97 7.68 -7.84
CA VAL A 262 3.56 7.31 -8.01
C VAL A 262 2.95 6.82 -6.71
N ALA A 263 3.67 5.96 -5.97
CA ALA A 263 3.22 5.43 -4.68
C ALA A 263 3.04 6.56 -3.65
N ARG A 264 4.03 7.46 -3.54
CA ARG A 264 4.00 8.62 -2.66
C ARG A 264 2.78 9.50 -2.93
N GLY A 265 2.55 9.83 -4.20
CA GLY A 265 1.39 10.62 -4.60
C GLY A 265 0.04 9.91 -4.39
N LEU A 266 0.03 8.63 -4.04
CA LEU A 266 -1.13 7.81 -3.72
C LEU A 266 -1.16 7.36 -2.26
N HIS A 267 -0.33 7.95 -1.41
CA HIS A 267 -0.19 7.62 0.01
C HIS A 267 0.15 6.14 0.27
N VAL A 268 0.91 5.52 -0.64
CA VAL A 268 1.47 4.17 -0.50
C VAL A 268 2.98 4.28 -0.27
N THR A 269 3.46 3.67 0.80
CA THR A 269 4.89 3.58 1.11
C THR A 269 5.47 2.35 0.43
N VAL A 270 6.52 2.54 -0.38
CA VAL A 270 7.31 1.41 -0.90
C VAL A 270 8.36 1.05 0.14
N ILE A 271 8.36 -0.23 0.55
CA ILE A 271 9.28 -0.81 1.53
C ILE A 271 10.26 -1.70 0.74
N PRO A 272 11.54 -1.31 0.59
CA PRO A 272 12.52 -2.18 -0.02
C PRO A 272 12.91 -3.29 0.95
N GLU A 273 13.13 -4.48 0.41
CA GLU A 273 13.71 -5.61 1.10
C GLU A 273 14.94 -6.10 0.35
N ILE A 274 16.09 -6.02 1.01
CA ILE A 274 17.34 -6.68 0.64
C ILE A 274 17.61 -7.67 1.75
N ASP A 275 17.30 -8.91 1.47
CA ASP A 275 17.39 -9.98 2.47
C ASP A 275 18.83 -10.39 2.74
N SER A 276 19.11 -10.65 4.02
CA SER A 276 20.40 -11.19 4.48
C SER A 276 20.29 -11.71 5.93
N PRO A 277 21.09 -12.71 6.34
CA PRO A 277 22.21 -13.33 5.62
C PRO A 277 21.84 -14.56 4.77
N GLY A 278 20.56 -14.94 4.74
CA GLY A 278 19.98 -15.90 3.81
C GLY A 278 19.64 -15.26 2.45
N HIS A 279 19.07 -16.04 1.54
CA HIS A 279 18.47 -15.58 0.27
C HIS A 279 19.38 -14.72 -0.62
N LEU A 280 20.70 -14.95 -0.59
CA LEU A 280 21.70 -14.16 -1.31
C LEU A 280 22.37 -14.90 -2.47
N GLY A 281 21.73 -15.96 -3.00
CA GLY A 281 22.35 -16.77 -4.08
C GLY A 281 22.73 -15.97 -5.32
N ALA A 282 21.96 -14.94 -5.69
CA ALA A 282 22.33 -14.07 -6.81
C ALA A 282 23.62 -13.27 -6.52
N VAL A 283 23.79 -12.77 -5.30
CA VAL A 283 25.02 -12.09 -4.85
C VAL A 283 26.19 -13.07 -4.80
N LEU A 284 25.99 -14.23 -4.19
CA LEU A 284 27.02 -15.25 -4.00
C LEU A 284 27.47 -15.89 -5.31
N LYS A 285 26.68 -15.83 -6.36
CA LYS A 285 27.11 -16.24 -7.70
C LYS A 285 28.24 -15.38 -8.24
N ALA A 286 28.25 -14.09 -7.93
CA ALA A 286 29.32 -13.16 -8.29
C ALA A 286 30.47 -13.18 -7.26
N HIS A 287 30.15 -13.49 -6.00
CA HIS A 287 31.10 -13.52 -4.87
C HIS A 287 31.13 -14.89 -4.17
N PRO A 288 31.55 -15.98 -4.85
CA PRO A 288 31.51 -17.35 -4.32
C PRO A 288 32.43 -17.61 -3.12
N ASP A 289 33.38 -16.73 -2.88
CA ASP A 289 34.25 -16.71 -1.72
C ASP A 289 33.55 -16.32 -0.42
N LEU A 290 32.43 -15.54 -0.53
CA LEU A 290 31.60 -15.15 0.59
C LEU A 290 30.51 -16.18 0.92
N GLN A 291 30.41 -17.26 0.16
CA GLN A 291 29.39 -18.29 0.39
C GLN A 291 29.73 -19.15 1.60
N LEU A 292 28.76 -19.34 2.48
CA LEU A 292 28.90 -20.17 3.66
C LEU A 292 29.24 -21.61 3.29
N ARG A 293 30.26 -22.17 4.00
CA ARG A 293 30.69 -23.57 3.85
C ARG A 293 30.66 -24.27 5.19
N SER A 294 30.13 -25.48 5.18
CA SER A 294 30.18 -26.36 6.33
C SER A 294 31.59 -26.94 6.54
N ALA A 295 31.84 -27.51 7.72
CA ALA A 295 33.11 -28.11 8.08
C ALA A 295 33.55 -29.26 7.15
N ASP A 296 32.58 -29.96 6.53
CA ASP A 296 32.86 -30.99 5.52
C ASP A 296 33.03 -30.42 4.08
N GLY A 297 33.04 -29.10 3.93
CA GLY A 297 33.28 -28.39 2.67
C GLY A 297 32.07 -28.20 1.76
N ARG A 298 30.85 -28.57 2.18
CA ARG A 298 29.65 -28.29 1.42
C ARG A 298 29.35 -26.80 1.44
N THR A 299 28.92 -26.28 0.31
CA THR A 299 28.42 -24.90 0.20
C THR A 299 26.92 -24.84 0.53
N GLU A 300 26.53 -23.89 1.36
CA GLU A 300 25.13 -23.68 1.71
C GLU A 300 24.50 -22.68 0.74
N ARG A 301 23.51 -23.15 -0.02
CA ARG A 301 22.84 -22.34 -1.04
C ARG A 301 22.22 -21.09 -0.41
N GLY A 302 22.49 -19.93 -1.01
CA GLY A 302 21.93 -18.64 -0.60
C GLY A 302 22.45 -18.10 0.74
N ALA A 303 23.20 -18.89 1.49
CA ALA A 303 23.70 -18.47 2.79
C ALA A 303 25.08 -17.79 2.67
N MET A 304 25.19 -16.58 3.19
CA MET A 304 26.42 -15.80 3.25
C MET A 304 27.23 -16.14 4.51
N ASP A 305 28.56 -16.21 4.39
CA ASP A 305 29.44 -16.40 5.54
C ASP A 305 29.67 -15.08 6.29
N ILE A 306 28.81 -14.84 7.29
CA ILE A 306 28.83 -13.60 8.08
C ILE A 306 30.02 -13.48 9.05
N SER A 307 30.93 -14.46 9.07
CA SER A 307 32.21 -14.32 9.75
C SER A 307 33.24 -13.52 8.94
N GLN A 308 32.96 -13.29 7.65
CA GLN A 308 33.86 -12.59 6.75
C GLN A 308 33.50 -11.09 6.67
N PRO A 309 34.46 -10.17 6.82
CA PRO A 309 34.19 -8.72 6.70
C PRO A 309 33.59 -8.32 5.36
N GLY A 310 34.01 -8.94 4.25
CA GLY A 310 33.46 -8.66 2.92
C GLY A 310 31.97 -8.92 2.79
N ALA A 311 31.42 -9.84 3.59
CA ALA A 311 29.98 -10.09 3.65
C ALA A 311 29.22 -8.85 4.15
N ALA A 312 29.72 -8.23 5.21
CA ALA A 312 29.14 -7.01 5.76
C ALA A 312 29.30 -5.81 4.81
N GLU A 313 30.46 -5.69 4.15
CA GLU A 313 30.76 -4.59 3.24
C GLU A 313 29.77 -4.55 2.06
N ILE A 314 29.54 -5.70 1.40
CA ILE A 314 28.67 -5.74 0.23
C ILE A 314 27.20 -5.44 0.59
N VAL A 315 26.68 -6.00 1.69
CA VAL A 315 25.29 -5.74 2.10
C VAL A 315 25.12 -4.30 2.55
N ASP A 316 26.05 -3.76 3.33
CA ASP A 316 26.01 -2.35 3.75
C ASP A 316 26.12 -1.37 2.58
N ASP A 317 26.92 -1.69 1.57
CA ASP A 317 27.02 -0.89 0.36
C ASP A 317 25.69 -0.84 -0.39
N LEU A 318 25.01 -1.97 -0.54
CA LEU A 318 23.68 -2.05 -1.15
C LEU A 318 22.64 -1.23 -0.36
N LEU A 319 22.61 -1.40 0.97
CA LEU A 319 21.67 -0.65 1.83
C LEU A 319 21.90 0.87 1.72
N ARG A 320 23.17 1.32 1.74
CA ARG A 320 23.52 2.74 1.58
C ARG A 320 23.22 3.27 0.18
N GLU A 321 23.48 2.47 -0.86
CA GLU A 321 23.21 2.86 -2.25
C GLU A 321 21.73 3.07 -2.50
N PHE A 322 20.88 2.20 -1.95
CA PHE A 322 19.45 2.25 -2.23
C PHE A 322 18.67 3.18 -1.29
N ALA A 323 19.19 3.52 -0.11
CA ALA A 323 18.47 4.37 0.84
C ALA A 323 17.91 5.67 0.21
N PRO A 324 18.63 6.42 -0.65
CA PRO A 324 18.09 7.61 -1.30
C PRO A 324 16.92 7.37 -2.26
N LEU A 325 16.74 6.15 -2.74
CA LEU A 325 15.64 5.80 -3.65
C LEU A 325 14.31 5.66 -2.91
N PHE A 326 14.34 5.41 -1.59
CA PHE A 326 13.17 5.09 -0.77
C PHE A 326 12.93 6.13 0.33
N PRO A 327 12.44 7.33 -0.02
CA PRO A 327 12.23 8.43 0.93
C PRO A 327 11.14 8.12 1.98
N GLY A 328 10.38 7.03 1.82
CA GLY A 328 9.39 6.54 2.78
C GLY A 328 9.98 6.08 4.12
N LYS A 329 11.32 6.03 4.27
CA LYS A 329 12.02 5.76 5.54
C LYS A 329 11.62 4.46 6.23
N HIS A 330 11.15 3.48 5.47
CA HIS A 330 10.77 2.16 5.95
C HIS A 330 11.58 1.10 5.22
N TRP A 331 12.19 0.16 5.96
CA TRP A 331 13.05 -0.90 5.44
C TRP A 331 12.69 -2.25 6.03
N HIS A 332 12.79 -3.29 5.20
CA HIS A 332 12.79 -4.67 5.62
C HIS A 332 14.18 -5.28 5.37
N LEU A 333 14.73 -5.94 6.39
CA LEU A 333 16.10 -6.47 6.35
C LEU A 333 16.16 -7.96 6.00
N GLY A 334 15.00 -8.63 5.81
CA GLY A 334 14.92 -10.07 5.66
C GLY A 334 15.22 -10.78 6.98
N GLY A 335 16.18 -11.68 6.98
CA GLY A 335 16.70 -12.36 8.16
C GLY A 335 16.13 -13.75 8.38
N ASP A 336 15.35 -14.26 7.43
CA ASP A 336 14.73 -15.58 7.48
C ASP A 336 15.63 -16.68 6.92
N GLU A 337 15.29 -17.89 7.28
CA GLU A 337 15.81 -19.15 6.76
C GLU A 337 17.35 -19.25 6.65
N TYR A 338 18.10 -18.61 7.55
CA TYR A 338 19.56 -18.72 7.51
C TYR A 338 20.01 -20.15 7.80
N ARG A 339 20.50 -20.83 6.80
CA ARG A 339 20.80 -22.28 6.79
C ARG A 339 21.63 -22.78 7.96
N ALA A 340 22.60 -21.99 8.42
CA ALA A 340 23.44 -22.37 9.56
C ALA A 340 22.61 -22.60 10.84
N LEU A 341 21.51 -21.89 11.00
CA LEU A 341 20.66 -21.94 12.20
C LEU A 341 19.56 -23.01 12.12
N ALA A 342 19.32 -23.54 10.92
CA ALA A 342 18.45 -24.71 10.73
C ALA A 342 19.16 -26.05 11.00
N ASP A 343 20.47 -26.04 11.27
CA ASP A 343 21.26 -27.24 11.57
C ASP A 343 21.12 -27.67 13.03
N ARG A 344 21.22 -28.96 13.28
CA ARG A 344 21.14 -29.53 14.65
C ARG A 344 22.39 -29.29 15.49
N ALA A 345 23.55 -29.10 14.84
CA ALA A 345 24.84 -28.87 15.48
C ALA A 345 25.58 -27.70 14.80
N PRO A 346 25.01 -26.49 14.82
CA PRO A 346 25.49 -25.37 14.01
C PRO A 346 26.93 -24.99 14.34
N ALA A 347 27.34 -25.04 15.62
CA ALA A 347 28.70 -24.71 16.03
C ALA A 347 29.78 -25.74 15.55
N GLU A 348 29.37 -27.00 15.37
CA GLU A 348 30.25 -28.06 14.86
C GLU A 348 30.35 -27.99 13.33
N ASN A 349 29.21 -27.75 12.68
CA ASN A 349 29.12 -27.73 11.24
C ASN A 349 29.60 -26.40 10.62
N TYR A 350 29.53 -25.28 11.37
CA TYR A 350 30.03 -23.97 10.94
C TYR A 350 31.00 -23.37 11.97
N PRO A 351 32.18 -23.99 12.20
CA PRO A 351 33.12 -23.57 13.26
C PRO A 351 33.66 -22.14 13.06
N GLN A 352 33.66 -21.61 11.81
CA GLN A 352 34.05 -20.23 11.53
C GLN A 352 33.06 -19.23 12.10
N LEU A 353 31.73 -19.51 11.98
CA LEU A 353 30.70 -18.68 12.58
C LEU A 353 30.74 -18.69 14.10
N ALA A 354 30.89 -19.90 14.69
CA ALA A 354 31.05 -20.06 16.14
C ALA A 354 32.29 -19.35 16.69
N ARG A 355 33.39 -19.33 15.94
CA ARG A 355 34.60 -18.58 16.29
C ARG A 355 34.32 -17.07 16.23
N ALA A 356 33.75 -16.57 15.13
CA ALA A 356 33.45 -15.18 14.96
C ALA A 356 32.46 -14.65 16.04
N ALA A 357 31.48 -15.46 16.43
CA ALA A 357 30.60 -15.16 17.54
C ALA A 357 31.38 -14.92 18.85
N ARG A 358 32.23 -15.86 19.22
CA ARG A 358 33.07 -15.74 20.44
C ARG A 358 34.06 -14.57 20.39
N GLU A 359 34.70 -14.36 19.25
CA GLU A 359 35.61 -13.23 19.06
C GLU A 359 34.92 -11.87 19.20
N LYS A 360 33.66 -11.76 18.75
CA LYS A 360 32.90 -10.50 18.75
C LYS A 360 32.16 -10.25 20.07
N TYR A 361 31.63 -11.31 20.69
CA TYR A 361 30.69 -11.19 21.81
C TYR A 361 31.12 -11.92 23.09
N GLY A 362 32.20 -12.66 23.07
CA GLY A 362 32.74 -13.37 24.23
C GLY A 362 32.57 -14.89 24.14
N ASP A 363 33.28 -15.63 25.04
CA ASP A 363 33.42 -17.10 24.97
C ASP A 363 32.11 -17.88 24.99
N GLY A 364 31.05 -17.32 25.59
CA GLY A 364 29.70 -17.93 25.65
C GLY A 364 28.83 -17.71 24.42
N ALA A 365 29.24 -16.82 23.51
CA ALA A 365 28.41 -16.42 22.39
C ALA A 365 28.18 -17.53 21.37
N THR A 366 26.96 -17.56 20.84
CA THR A 366 26.46 -18.56 19.88
C THR A 366 26.40 -18.01 18.46
N ILE A 367 26.07 -18.86 17.49
CA ILE A 367 25.85 -18.39 16.10
C ILE A 367 24.58 -17.54 16.01
N GLU A 368 23.59 -17.79 16.85
CA GLU A 368 22.39 -16.98 17.01
C GLU A 368 22.71 -15.54 17.46
N ASP A 369 23.70 -15.39 18.38
CA ASP A 369 24.22 -14.07 18.76
C ASP A 369 24.86 -13.35 17.57
N LEU A 370 25.64 -14.09 16.77
CA LEU A 370 26.28 -13.53 15.57
C LEU A 370 25.25 -13.08 14.55
N ALA A 371 24.19 -13.87 14.32
CA ALA A 371 23.10 -13.54 13.39
C ALA A 371 22.24 -12.37 13.91
N THR A 372 21.95 -12.35 15.21
CA THR A 372 21.27 -11.20 15.85
C THR A 372 22.08 -9.92 15.71
N GLY A 373 23.38 -10.00 15.94
CA GLY A 373 24.30 -8.88 15.75
C GLY A 373 24.45 -8.44 14.31
N TRP A 374 24.36 -9.39 13.36
CA TRP A 374 24.31 -9.08 11.93
C TRP A 374 23.11 -8.19 11.59
N LEU A 375 21.90 -8.56 11.98
CA LEU A 375 20.71 -7.76 11.76
C LEU A 375 20.75 -6.42 12.49
N ASN A 376 21.30 -6.37 13.72
CA ASN A 376 21.47 -5.12 14.46
C ASN A 376 22.42 -4.14 13.76
N ASP A 377 23.47 -4.63 13.12
CA ASP A 377 24.41 -3.78 12.38
C ASP A 377 23.78 -3.28 11.07
N ARG A 378 22.98 -4.10 10.36
CA ARG A 378 22.20 -3.65 9.18
C ARG A 378 21.12 -2.63 9.56
N ASP A 379 20.46 -2.83 10.69
CA ASP A 379 19.50 -1.86 11.26
C ASP A 379 20.18 -0.50 11.50
N LYS A 380 21.36 -0.48 12.12
CA LYS A 380 22.14 0.76 12.29
C LYS A 380 22.49 1.41 10.96
N THR A 381 22.87 0.62 9.96
CA THR A 381 23.23 1.13 8.62
C THR A 381 22.04 1.84 7.97
N VAL A 382 20.86 1.24 7.93
CA VAL A 382 19.67 1.87 7.31
C VAL A 382 19.17 3.05 8.14
N ARG A 383 19.24 3.01 9.48
CA ARG A 383 18.87 4.15 10.34
C ARG A 383 19.82 5.33 10.16
N ALA A 384 21.11 5.07 10.03
CA ALA A 384 22.09 6.11 9.72
C ALA A 384 21.84 6.75 8.34
N ALA A 385 21.23 6.01 7.41
CA ALA A 385 20.79 6.50 6.11
C ALA A 385 19.38 7.14 6.13
N GLY A 386 18.73 7.24 7.31
CA GLY A 386 17.48 7.95 7.52
C GLY A 386 16.24 7.09 7.74
N ALA A 387 16.36 5.76 7.81
CA ALA A 387 15.23 4.89 8.12
C ALA A 387 14.64 5.18 9.51
N GLN A 388 13.32 5.24 9.60
CA GLN A 388 12.58 5.43 10.85
C GLN A 388 11.88 4.14 11.29
N HIS A 389 11.49 3.32 10.34
CA HIS A 389 10.85 2.02 10.55
C HIS A 389 11.73 0.93 9.94
N VAL A 390 12.07 -0.06 10.74
CA VAL A 390 12.87 -1.20 10.32
C VAL A 390 12.17 -2.48 10.76
N GLU A 391 12.12 -3.46 9.87
CA GLU A 391 11.48 -4.74 10.09
C GLU A 391 12.42 -5.89 9.71
N ALA A 392 12.16 -7.07 10.27
CA ALA A 392 12.76 -8.33 9.85
C ALA A 392 11.75 -9.47 10.04
N TRP A 393 11.95 -10.58 9.34
CA TRP A 393 11.14 -11.78 9.50
C TRP A 393 11.25 -12.37 10.91
N ASN A 394 10.21 -13.03 11.39
CA ASN A 394 10.14 -13.51 12.77
C ASN A 394 11.19 -14.56 13.12
N ASP A 395 11.63 -15.37 12.19
CA ASP A 395 12.67 -16.36 12.37
C ASP A 395 14.10 -15.80 12.40
N GLY A 396 14.28 -14.50 12.17
CA GLY A 396 15.48 -13.74 12.48
C GLY A 396 15.61 -13.27 13.94
N TYR A 397 14.68 -13.69 14.83
CA TYR A 397 14.70 -13.34 16.25
C TYR A 397 14.81 -14.61 17.11
N PHE A 398 16.00 -14.88 17.59
CA PHE A 398 16.29 -16.10 18.33
C PHE A 398 15.98 -15.93 19.82
N PRO A 399 15.52 -17.00 20.50
CA PRO A 399 15.40 -17.00 21.96
C PRO A 399 16.79 -17.15 22.61
N ASP A 400 16.90 -16.71 23.86
CA ASP A 400 18.04 -16.99 24.75
C ASP A 400 19.41 -16.55 24.20
N THR A 401 19.45 -15.46 23.41
CA THR A 401 20.69 -14.84 22.93
C THR A 401 21.23 -13.83 23.96
N ASP A 402 22.57 -13.76 24.09
CA ASP A 402 23.25 -12.73 24.87
C ASP A 402 23.24 -11.38 24.14
N VAL A 403 23.14 -11.40 22.81
CA VAL A 403 22.97 -10.21 21.96
C VAL A 403 21.49 -9.94 21.75
N GLU A 404 20.98 -8.88 22.39
CA GLU A 404 19.58 -8.48 22.26
C GLU A 404 19.27 -7.93 20.85
N PRO A 405 18.19 -8.40 20.17
CA PRO A 405 17.72 -7.76 18.95
C PRO A 405 17.24 -6.32 19.22
N ASP A 406 17.51 -5.38 18.29
CA ASP A 406 17.06 -3.98 18.45
C ASP A 406 15.57 -3.93 18.86
N PRO A 407 15.24 -3.25 19.98
CA PRO A 407 13.87 -3.24 20.50
C PRO A 407 12.87 -2.47 19.62
N HIS A 408 13.37 -1.62 18.72
CA HIS A 408 12.54 -0.83 17.81
C HIS A 408 12.34 -1.49 16.44
N ARG A 409 13.02 -2.62 16.19
CA ARG A 409 12.81 -3.40 14.97
C ARG A 409 11.51 -4.20 15.08
N THR A 410 10.58 -3.95 14.15
CA THR A 410 9.28 -4.61 14.07
C THR A 410 9.45 -6.05 13.57
N VAL A 411 8.65 -6.96 14.09
CA VAL A 411 8.61 -8.35 13.67
C VAL A 411 7.60 -8.52 12.55
N ALA A 412 8.04 -8.91 11.37
CA ALA A 412 7.18 -9.39 10.29
C ALA A 412 6.90 -10.88 10.53
N TYR A 413 5.72 -11.21 11.08
CA TYR A 413 5.39 -12.58 11.47
C TYR A 413 4.71 -13.31 10.32
N TRP A 414 5.37 -14.33 9.76
CA TRP A 414 4.85 -15.11 8.65
C TRP A 414 4.53 -16.55 9.01
N THR A 415 5.38 -17.24 9.76
CA THR A 415 5.21 -18.67 10.06
C THR A 415 5.65 -19.06 11.48
N GLY A 416 5.10 -20.17 11.94
CA GLY A 416 5.56 -20.89 13.12
C GLY A 416 6.06 -22.29 12.79
N LYS A 417 6.34 -22.57 11.51
CA LYS A 417 6.73 -23.92 11.04
C LYS A 417 8.23 -24.12 10.97
N GLU A 418 8.99 -23.02 10.97
CA GLU A 418 10.45 -23.06 10.95
C GLU A 418 11.05 -23.61 12.26
N ILE A 419 12.24 -24.19 12.16
CA ILE A 419 12.96 -24.71 13.33
C ILE A 419 13.29 -23.56 14.27
N GLY A 420 12.89 -23.69 15.54
CA GLY A 420 13.08 -22.63 16.52
C GLY A 420 12.11 -21.47 16.45
N ALA A 421 11.07 -21.56 15.60
CA ALA A 421 10.05 -20.51 15.49
C ALA A 421 9.36 -20.26 16.82
N ARG A 422 9.42 -19.00 17.27
CA ARG A 422 8.83 -18.53 18.52
C ARG A 422 7.34 -18.30 18.37
N GLU A 423 6.59 -18.46 19.47
CA GLU A 423 5.16 -18.16 19.49
C GLU A 423 4.91 -16.64 19.40
N PRO A 424 3.87 -16.19 18.65
CA PRO A 424 3.55 -14.76 18.55
C PRO A 424 3.40 -14.06 19.90
N ALA A 425 2.87 -14.79 20.89
CA ALA A 425 2.68 -14.27 22.25
C ALA A 425 4.00 -13.91 22.95
N GLU A 426 5.13 -14.48 22.55
CA GLU A 426 6.45 -14.16 23.12
C GLU A 426 6.89 -12.77 22.68
N TYR A 427 6.84 -12.47 21.38
CA TYR A 427 7.13 -11.14 20.86
C TYR A 427 6.24 -10.06 21.49
N LEU A 428 4.95 -10.35 21.65
CA LEU A 428 4.00 -9.43 22.27
C LEU A 428 4.28 -9.22 23.76
N ARG A 429 4.75 -10.25 24.49
CA ARG A 429 5.19 -10.11 25.90
C ARG A 429 6.45 -9.27 26.04
N GLU A 430 7.35 -9.33 25.09
CA GLU A 430 8.54 -8.49 25.00
C GLU A 430 8.25 -7.04 24.55
N ASN A 431 6.99 -6.69 24.39
CA ASN A 431 6.55 -5.38 23.88
C ASN A 431 6.98 -5.09 22.44
N ARG A 432 7.34 -6.10 21.66
CA ARG A 432 7.65 -5.92 20.25
C ARG A 432 6.38 -5.63 19.44
N LYS A 433 6.52 -4.80 18.45
CA LYS A 433 5.47 -4.56 17.46
C LYS A 433 5.53 -5.66 16.40
N VAL A 434 4.35 -6.07 15.91
CA VAL A 434 4.23 -7.17 14.96
C VAL A 434 3.40 -6.73 13.76
N VAL A 435 3.84 -7.09 12.56
CA VAL A 435 3.03 -7.04 11.34
C VAL A 435 2.68 -8.46 10.94
N ASN A 436 1.43 -8.70 10.60
CA ASN A 436 0.90 -10.02 10.31
C ASN A 436 1.03 -10.36 8.81
N LEU A 437 1.77 -11.42 8.51
CA LEU A 437 1.87 -12.03 7.18
C LEU A 437 1.55 -13.54 7.23
N ASN A 438 0.71 -13.95 8.15
CA ASN A 438 0.35 -15.35 8.42
C ASN A 438 0.25 -16.22 7.15
N ASP A 439 1.09 -17.24 7.06
CA ASP A 439 1.23 -18.14 5.90
C ASP A 439 -0.04 -18.96 5.60
N GLU A 440 -0.91 -19.18 6.58
CA GLU A 440 -2.17 -19.92 6.38
C GLU A 440 -3.24 -19.11 5.63
N TYR A 441 -3.19 -17.78 5.67
CA TYR A 441 -4.24 -16.91 5.12
C TYR A 441 -3.74 -15.89 4.11
N LEU A 442 -2.47 -15.46 4.21
CA LEU A 442 -1.97 -14.29 3.51
C LEU A 442 -0.84 -14.59 2.52
N TYR A 443 -0.40 -15.85 2.38
CA TYR A 443 0.66 -16.27 1.48
C TYR A 443 0.09 -16.86 0.19
N TYR A 444 0.32 -16.17 -0.91
CA TYR A 444 0.01 -16.62 -2.27
C TYR A 444 1.31 -17.10 -2.92
N VAL A 445 1.59 -18.39 -2.81
CA VAL A 445 2.86 -18.99 -3.26
C VAL A 445 2.65 -19.64 -4.63
N LEU A 446 3.30 -19.13 -5.67
CA LEU A 446 3.12 -19.63 -7.05
C LEU A 446 3.50 -21.11 -7.17
N GLY A 447 2.58 -21.90 -7.74
CA GLY A 447 2.74 -23.33 -7.92
C GLY A 447 2.35 -24.18 -6.72
N GLU A 448 1.85 -23.57 -5.64
CA GLU A 448 1.37 -24.25 -4.43
C GLU A 448 2.37 -25.30 -3.87
N PRO A 449 3.67 -24.93 -3.71
CA PRO A 449 4.67 -25.86 -3.20
C PRO A 449 4.29 -26.34 -1.81
N ASN A 450 4.70 -27.55 -1.45
CA ASN A 450 4.47 -28.15 -0.13
C ASN A 450 2.99 -28.17 0.32
N ASN A 451 2.05 -28.26 -0.63
CA ASN A 451 0.60 -28.23 -0.38
C ASN A 451 0.13 -26.92 0.31
N MET A 452 0.75 -25.80 0.00
CA MET A 452 0.29 -24.47 0.42
C MET A 452 -0.77 -23.97 -0.58
N PRO A 453 -2.09 -24.13 -0.31
CA PRO A 453 -3.11 -23.72 -1.27
C PRO A 453 -3.20 -22.22 -1.35
N TYR A 454 -3.57 -21.70 -2.53
CA TYR A 454 -3.79 -20.26 -2.71
C TYR A 454 -4.85 -19.75 -1.73
N PRO A 455 -4.57 -18.66 -0.99
CA PRO A 455 -5.55 -18.06 -0.10
C PRO A 455 -6.70 -17.47 -0.90
N THR A 456 -7.91 -17.68 -0.41
CA THR A 456 -9.12 -17.14 -1.03
C THR A 456 -9.63 -15.93 -0.27
N GLY A 457 -10.23 -14.97 -1.00
CA GLY A 457 -10.88 -13.82 -0.37
C GLY A 457 -11.98 -14.23 0.62
N GLU A 458 -12.71 -15.31 0.33
CA GLU A 458 -13.76 -15.85 1.22
C GLU A 458 -13.19 -16.33 2.55
N ARG A 459 -12.09 -17.09 2.51
CA ARG A 459 -11.44 -17.60 3.73
C ARG A 459 -10.91 -16.46 4.59
N ILE A 460 -10.26 -15.46 3.99
CA ILE A 460 -9.79 -14.25 4.69
C ILE A 460 -10.98 -13.51 5.30
N TYR A 461 -12.00 -13.23 4.51
CA TYR A 461 -13.18 -12.45 4.93
C TYR A 461 -13.91 -13.07 6.12
N LYS A 462 -14.11 -14.41 6.10
CA LYS A 462 -14.90 -15.13 7.09
C LYS A 462 -14.11 -15.58 8.32
N GLN A 463 -12.81 -15.85 8.18
CA GLN A 463 -12.08 -16.63 9.20
C GLN A 463 -10.86 -15.90 9.76
N TRP A 464 -10.29 -14.93 9.03
CA TRP A 464 -9.08 -14.25 9.46
C TRP A 464 -9.37 -12.91 10.12
N THR A 465 -8.53 -12.54 11.10
CA THR A 465 -8.47 -11.21 11.70
C THR A 465 -7.00 -10.83 11.90
N PRO A 466 -6.66 -9.54 12.08
CA PRO A 466 -5.28 -9.14 12.36
C PRO A 466 -4.63 -9.82 13.56
N GLY A 467 -5.43 -10.34 14.51
CA GLY A 467 -4.94 -11.10 15.66
C GLY A 467 -4.60 -12.57 15.36
N VAL A 468 -4.93 -13.10 14.17
CA VAL A 468 -4.56 -14.46 13.75
C VAL A 468 -3.17 -14.42 13.16
N LEU A 469 -2.14 -14.44 14.01
CA LEU A 469 -0.73 -14.33 13.64
C LEU A 469 -0.12 -15.66 13.22
N ARG A 470 -0.56 -16.79 13.81
CA ARG A 470 -0.04 -18.13 13.55
C ARG A 470 -1.20 -19.11 13.41
N GLY A 471 -1.13 -19.99 12.41
CA GLY A 471 -2.18 -20.98 12.16
C GLY A 471 -3.53 -20.30 11.98
N THR A 472 -4.56 -20.79 12.68
CA THR A 472 -5.95 -20.34 12.51
C THR A 472 -6.57 -19.70 13.75
N GLN A 473 -5.83 -19.62 14.85
CA GLN A 473 -6.34 -19.11 16.12
C GLN A 473 -5.77 -17.72 16.43
N PRO A 474 -6.61 -16.77 16.86
CA PRO A 474 -6.12 -15.44 17.23
C PRO A 474 -5.36 -15.49 18.57
N VAL A 475 -4.36 -14.67 18.71
CA VAL A 475 -3.82 -14.32 20.02
C VAL A 475 -4.86 -13.55 20.84
N PRO A 476 -4.76 -13.53 22.18
CA PRO A 476 -5.74 -12.81 23.01
C PRO A 476 -5.93 -11.36 22.57
N GLU A 477 -7.17 -10.87 22.55
CA GLU A 477 -7.50 -9.50 22.11
C GLU A 477 -6.76 -8.44 22.94
N SER A 478 -6.54 -8.69 24.24
CA SER A 478 -5.76 -7.83 25.12
C SER A 478 -4.30 -7.64 24.69
N SER A 479 -3.77 -8.56 23.86
CA SER A 479 -2.39 -8.53 23.36
C SER A 479 -2.30 -8.12 21.87
N SER A 480 -3.42 -8.06 21.15
CA SER A 480 -3.47 -7.80 19.71
C SER A 480 -4.02 -6.42 19.34
N GLY A 481 -3.95 -5.46 20.29
CA GLY A 481 -4.32 -4.08 20.02
C GLY A 481 -3.54 -3.46 18.85
N PRO A 482 -4.04 -2.36 18.26
CA PRO A 482 -3.42 -1.72 17.09
C PRO A 482 -2.03 -1.14 17.37
N ASP A 483 -1.69 -0.92 18.62
CA ASP A 483 -0.36 -0.52 19.11
C ASP A 483 0.66 -1.67 19.17
N ARG A 484 0.18 -2.92 19.13
CA ARG A 484 0.98 -4.15 19.21
C ARG A 484 1.02 -4.88 17.87
N VAL A 485 -0.13 -5.20 17.31
CA VAL A 485 -0.26 -5.75 15.96
C VAL A 485 -0.60 -4.58 15.04
N LEU A 486 0.41 -4.05 14.38
CA LEU A 486 0.32 -2.82 13.57
C LEU A 486 -0.60 -2.95 12.36
N GLY A 487 -0.81 -4.18 11.90
CA GLY A 487 -1.63 -4.50 10.73
C GLY A 487 -1.18 -5.75 10.02
N ALA A 488 -1.35 -5.79 8.69
CA ALA A 488 -1.00 -6.96 7.90
C ALA A 488 -0.62 -6.62 6.47
N ARG A 489 0.14 -7.54 5.84
CA ARG A 489 0.42 -7.56 4.41
C ARG A 489 0.01 -8.90 3.82
N PHE A 490 -0.56 -8.87 2.63
CA PHE A 490 -0.75 -10.04 1.79
C PHE A 490 0.53 -10.26 0.98
N ALA A 491 1.09 -11.45 0.98
CA ALA A 491 2.35 -11.75 0.32
C ALA A 491 2.16 -12.61 -0.94
N VAL A 492 2.85 -12.25 -2.02
CA VAL A 492 3.00 -13.09 -3.21
C VAL A 492 4.44 -13.56 -3.29
N TRP A 493 4.64 -14.86 -3.12
CA TRP A 493 5.91 -15.54 -3.31
C TRP A 493 5.95 -16.27 -4.64
N CYS A 494 7.09 -16.28 -5.28
CA CYS A 494 7.23 -16.75 -6.66
C CYS A 494 8.13 -17.99 -6.79
N ASP A 495 8.02 -18.94 -5.86
CA ASP A 495 8.83 -20.17 -5.79
C ASP A 495 8.85 -20.92 -7.13
N LEU A 496 7.71 -21.13 -7.73
CA LEU A 496 7.58 -21.68 -9.08
C LEU A 496 7.16 -20.57 -10.05
N ALA A 497 8.10 -19.68 -10.36
CA ALA A 497 7.89 -18.44 -11.11
C ALA A 497 7.16 -18.60 -12.46
N GLY A 498 7.27 -19.77 -13.09
CA GLY A 498 6.66 -20.09 -14.40
C GLY A 498 5.18 -20.50 -14.35
N GLU A 499 4.63 -20.82 -13.17
CA GLU A 499 3.28 -21.38 -13.03
C GLU A 499 2.16 -20.39 -13.39
N GLN A 500 2.39 -19.12 -13.20
CA GLN A 500 1.41 -18.08 -13.52
C GLN A 500 2.04 -16.93 -14.30
N THR A 501 1.30 -16.36 -15.23
CA THR A 501 1.61 -15.08 -15.86
C THR A 501 1.34 -13.94 -14.88
N GLN A 502 1.89 -12.75 -15.13
CA GLN A 502 1.61 -11.54 -14.35
C GLN A 502 0.09 -11.26 -14.26
N GLN A 503 -0.64 -11.46 -15.34
CA GLN A 503 -2.10 -11.25 -15.37
C GLN A 503 -2.83 -12.27 -14.47
N GLN A 504 -2.45 -13.52 -14.50
CA GLN A 504 -3.04 -14.55 -13.63
C GLN A 504 -2.78 -14.26 -12.15
N VAL A 505 -1.57 -13.77 -11.80
CA VAL A 505 -1.28 -13.30 -10.45
C VAL A 505 -2.21 -12.15 -10.06
N ALA A 506 -2.34 -11.13 -10.92
CA ALA A 506 -3.23 -9.99 -10.66
C ALA A 506 -4.69 -10.42 -10.42
N ASP A 507 -5.18 -11.35 -11.23
CA ASP A 507 -6.54 -11.88 -11.10
C ASP A 507 -6.71 -12.71 -9.83
N GLY A 508 -5.71 -13.53 -9.48
CA GLY A 508 -5.72 -14.40 -8.31
C GLY A 508 -5.73 -13.64 -6.98
N ILE A 509 -4.95 -12.57 -6.88
CA ILE A 509 -4.84 -11.77 -5.64
C ILE A 509 -5.97 -10.74 -5.47
N ARG A 510 -6.78 -10.49 -6.49
CA ARG A 510 -7.77 -9.41 -6.51
C ARG A 510 -8.78 -9.50 -5.36
N MET A 511 -9.39 -10.66 -5.13
CA MET A 511 -10.35 -10.84 -4.03
C MET A 511 -9.69 -10.99 -2.65
N PRO A 512 -8.59 -11.72 -2.51
CA PRO A 512 -7.81 -11.72 -1.27
C PRO A 512 -7.44 -10.32 -0.76
N LEU A 513 -6.91 -9.44 -1.63
CA LEU A 513 -6.56 -8.05 -1.24
C LEU A 513 -7.78 -7.23 -0.79
N ARG A 514 -8.94 -7.40 -1.43
CA ARG A 514 -10.17 -6.72 -1.02
C ARG A 514 -10.66 -7.20 0.34
N ALA A 515 -10.59 -8.52 0.59
CA ALA A 515 -10.94 -9.11 1.88
C ALA A 515 -9.97 -8.64 2.98
N LEU A 516 -8.66 -8.64 2.69
CA LEU A 516 -7.66 -8.08 3.61
C LEU A 516 -7.96 -6.62 3.94
N ALA A 517 -8.18 -5.78 2.93
CA ALA A 517 -8.47 -4.36 3.11
C ALA A 517 -9.66 -4.14 4.06
N GLN A 518 -10.74 -4.92 3.90
CA GLN A 518 -11.90 -4.88 4.81
C GLN A 518 -11.50 -5.21 6.25
N LYS A 519 -10.73 -6.27 6.46
CA LYS A 519 -10.41 -6.81 7.78
C LYS A 519 -9.36 -6.00 8.55
N VAL A 520 -8.47 -5.29 7.86
CA VAL A 520 -7.48 -4.40 8.49
C VAL A 520 -8.00 -2.96 8.66
N TRP A 521 -9.03 -2.59 7.91
CA TRP A 521 -9.69 -1.28 8.05
C TRP A 521 -10.66 -1.24 9.21
N ASP A 522 -11.44 -2.31 9.38
CA ASP A 522 -12.44 -2.42 10.44
C ASP A 522 -12.34 -3.81 11.09
N ARG A 523 -11.97 -3.86 12.37
CA ARG A 523 -11.85 -5.11 13.13
C ARG A 523 -13.17 -5.79 13.45
N ARG A 524 -14.27 -5.05 13.33
CA ARG A 524 -15.61 -5.61 13.59
C ARG A 524 -15.96 -6.69 12.56
N GLU A 525 -16.89 -7.55 12.93
CA GLU A 525 -17.40 -8.53 11.96
C GLU A 525 -18.08 -7.79 10.80
N PRO A 526 -17.73 -8.11 9.55
CA PRO A 526 -18.31 -7.47 8.39
C PRO A 526 -19.83 -7.65 8.32
N ALA A 527 -20.57 -6.56 8.06
CA ALA A 527 -22.02 -6.60 8.00
C ALA A 527 -22.60 -7.30 6.76
N LEU A 528 -21.84 -7.37 5.66
CA LEU A 528 -22.28 -8.00 4.43
C LEU A 528 -21.99 -9.51 4.46
N SER A 529 -22.90 -10.31 3.84
CA SER A 529 -22.55 -11.68 3.48
C SER A 529 -21.37 -11.70 2.50
N TRP A 530 -20.63 -12.81 2.43
CA TRP A 530 -19.55 -12.96 1.46
C TRP A 530 -20.04 -12.72 0.02
N GLU A 531 -21.20 -13.23 -0.34
CA GLU A 531 -21.74 -13.07 -1.70
C GLU A 531 -22.09 -11.62 -2.03
N ASP A 532 -22.63 -10.86 -1.06
CA ASP A 532 -22.93 -9.43 -1.27
C ASP A 532 -21.66 -8.58 -1.25
N PHE A 533 -20.68 -8.93 -0.39
CA PHE A 533 -19.35 -8.31 -0.42
C PHE A 533 -18.66 -8.54 -1.77
N LYS A 534 -18.67 -9.77 -2.29
CA LYS A 534 -18.07 -10.12 -3.58
C LYS A 534 -18.73 -9.35 -4.74
N LYS A 535 -20.07 -9.23 -4.73
CA LYS A 535 -20.79 -8.42 -5.72
C LYS A 535 -20.35 -6.95 -5.66
N LEU A 536 -20.31 -6.37 -4.45
CA LEU A 536 -19.86 -5.00 -4.24
C LEU A 536 -18.41 -4.81 -4.67
N ALA A 537 -17.53 -5.69 -4.25
CA ALA A 537 -16.10 -5.64 -4.55
C ALA A 537 -15.78 -5.72 -6.07
N ASN A 538 -16.67 -6.26 -6.87
CA ASN A 538 -16.56 -6.26 -8.32
C ASN A 538 -17.08 -4.96 -8.98
N GLN A 539 -17.80 -4.12 -8.24
CA GLN A 539 -18.38 -2.85 -8.74
C GLN A 539 -17.47 -1.64 -8.47
N VAL A 540 -16.64 -1.71 -7.41
CA VAL A 540 -15.85 -0.58 -6.89
C VAL A 540 -14.35 -0.64 -7.20
#